data_7a31a598faa458fff27778e7568e42a5
#
_entry.id   7a31a598faa458fff27778e7568e42a5
#
_cell.length_a   1.000
_cell.length_b   1.000
_cell.length_c   1.000
_cell.angle_alpha   90.00
_cell.angle_beta   90.00
_cell.angle_gamma   90.00
#
_symmetry.space_group_name_H-M   'P 1'
#
loop_
_entity.id
_entity.type
_entity.pdbx_description
1 polymer ?
#
loop_
_entity_poly.entity_id
_entity_poly.type
_entity_poly.pdbx_seq_one_letter_code
_entity_poly.pdbx_strand_id
1 'polypeptide(L)'
;MLDDAVYKRNRMVEERFDIRINPIKIDAAWDSRSTYIGTMRNSVMSGSGEYDLIDGYAACIGDGFADRLFLNLHDVPNLRLDEAWWSSIIEKELTVNGKLYAMTGDLAVNMWINLFALYFNKQTVEEFKRESPYELVKSGKWTFSVLLEQIKAVARDIDGDGKMTVDDKWGLLVYDILWFDNLHNAFDIRISKKDRNGHDSLDFQNEKLIDAYEKIVALANDNPYAHFMNQSTPNIIQTGRELFTSGGAMYFGDTLDACTVMRSADIEFGILPLPKYDEKQEGYHTASRDGRTMFVIPADVKDSEFAGRITEALAVASHEYVIPAYYEVTLKTKTARDDDSSRMLDIIRSGFTLDFAAEYAMQTGQSGYMIRNALSSGKSYASFLASNINAYEAGLEKFLKAYE
;
A
#
# COMPACT_ATOMS: atom_id res chain seq x y z
N MET A 1 -2.96 -10.24 -21.49
CA MET A 1 -3.22 -8.79 -21.70
C MET A 1 -2.22 -7.91 -20.94
N LEU A 2 -2.11 -7.99 -19.61
CA LEU A 2 -1.10 -7.22 -18.87
C LEU A 2 0.32 -7.67 -19.27
N ASP A 3 0.57 -8.98 -19.28
CA ASP A 3 1.85 -9.55 -19.70
C ASP A 3 2.20 -9.16 -21.14
N ASP A 4 1.20 -9.13 -22.03
CA ASP A 4 1.41 -8.67 -23.42
C ASP A 4 1.79 -7.19 -23.48
N ALA A 5 1.18 -6.35 -22.62
CA ALA A 5 1.52 -4.93 -22.54
C ALA A 5 2.95 -4.72 -22.01
N VAL A 6 3.35 -5.46 -20.99
CA VAL A 6 4.72 -5.47 -20.45
C VAL A 6 5.72 -5.96 -21.51
N TYR A 7 5.39 -7.05 -22.20
CA TYR A 7 6.22 -7.55 -23.30
C TYR A 7 6.38 -6.49 -24.41
N LYS A 8 5.28 -5.89 -24.85
CA LYS A 8 5.29 -4.83 -25.87
C LYS A 8 6.13 -3.64 -25.43
N ARG A 9 5.97 -3.17 -24.18
CA ARG A 9 6.79 -2.12 -23.59
C ARG A 9 8.29 -2.44 -23.71
N ASN A 10 8.69 -3.62 -23.24
CA ASN A 10 10.09 -4.03 -23.26
C ASN A 10 10.64 -4.06 -24.70
N ARG A 11 9.91 -4.67 -25.64
CA ARG A 11 10.30 -4.72 -27.05
C ARG A 11 10.45 -3.33 -27.68
N MET A 12 9.55 -2.40 -27.39
CA MET A 12 9.64 -1.03 -27.90
C MET A 12 10.89 -0.31 -27.39
N VAL A 13 11.24 -0.48 -26.13
CA VAL A 13 12.45 0.12 -25.55
C VAL A 13 13.70 -0.55 -26.14
N GLU A 14 13.74 -1.88 -26.24
CA GLU A 14 14.84 -2.63 -26.84
C GLU A 14 15.11 -2.17 -28.30
N GLU A 15 14.06 -2.06 -29.10
CA GLU A 15 14.17 -1.64 -30.52
C GLU A 15 14.58 -0.17 -30.68
N ARG A 16 14.06 0.72 -29.81
CA ARG A 16 14.37 2.14 -29.86
C ARG A 16 15.82 2.46 -29.52
N PHE A 17 16.40 1.73 -28.57
CA PHE A 17 17.74 2.00 -28.07
C PHE A 17 18.79 0.98 -28.55
N ASP A 18 18.41 0.02 -29.40
CA ASP A 18 19.24 -1.08 -29.89
C ASP A 18 19.93 -1.85 -28.75
N ILE A 19 19.12 -2.26 -27.74
CA ILE A 19 19.58 -2.95 -26.54
C ILE A 19 18.85 -4.27 -26.32
N ARG A 20 19.29 -5.02 -25.34
CA ARG A 20 18.58 -6.14 -24.76
C ARG A 20 18.36 -5.93 -23.27
N ILE A 21 17.13 -6.13 -22.81
CA ILE A 21 16.78 -6.17 -21.38
C ILE A 21 16.98 -7.60 -20.90
N ASN A 22 17.92 -7.81 -19.99
CA ASN A 22 18.26 -9.11 -19.41
C ASN A 22 17.79 -9.17 -17.95
N PRO A 23 16.58 -9.66 -17.65
CA PRO A 23 16.10 -9.73 -16.28
C PRO A 23 16.81 -10.85 -15.52
N ILE A 24 17.46 -10.50 -14.42
CA ILE A 24 18.04 -11.42 -13.44
C ILE A 24 17.06 -11.56 -12.28
N LYS A 25 16.44 -12.73 -12.14
CA LYS A 25 15.43 -12.96 -11.10
C LYS A 25 16.08 -13.47 -9.83
N ILE A 26 15.90 -12.71 -8.75
CA ILE A 26 16.34 -13.07 -7.39
C ILE A 26 15.09 -13.10 -6.51
N ASP A 27 14.99 -14.11 -5.64
CA ASP A 27 13.87 -14.19 -4.70
C ASP A 27 13.99 -13.06 -3.66
N ALA A 28 12.97 -12.19 -3.66
CA ALA A 28 12.82 -11.04 -2.75
C ALA A 28 11.57 -11.18 -1.87
N ALA A 29 11.02 -12.39 -1.70
CA ALA A 29 9.93 -12.62 -0.77
C ALA A 29 10.33 -12.23 0.66
N TRP A 30 9.34 -12.08 1.54
CA TRP A 30 9.59 -11.65 2.92
C TRP A 30 10.67 -12.46 3.63
N ASP A 31 10.66 -13.78 3.48
CA ASP A 31 11.62 -14.68 4.12
C ASP A 31 13.01 -14.63 3.48
N SER A 32 13.09 -14.23 2.20
CA SER A 32 14.35 -14.14 1.43
C SER A 32 14.95 -12.72 1.38
N ARG A 33 14.28 -11.72 1.97
CA ARG A 33 14.66 -10.30 1.87
C ARG A 33 16.10 -10.00 2.29
N SER A 34 16.59 -10.63 3.34
CA SER A 34 17.96 -10.43 3.81
C SER A 34 19.01 -10.97 2.81
N THR A 35 18.71 -12.10 2.18
CA THR A 35 19.55 -12.68 1.12
C THR A 35 19.54 -11.77 -0.11
N TYR A 36 18.37 -11.24 -0.49
CA TYR A 36 18.22 -10.31 -1.59
C TYR A 36 19.07 -9.05 -1.40
N ILE A 37 18.97 -8.37 -0.26
CA ILE A 37 19.80 -7.19 0.06
C ILE A 37 21.28 -7.56 0.15
N GLY A 38 21.62 -8.74 0.70
CA GLY A 38 22.98 -9.25 0.75
C GLY A 38 23.59 -9.45 -0.64
N THR A 39 22.83 -9.93 -1.61
CA THR A 39 23.26 -10.09 -3.01
C THR A 39 23.59 -8.74 -3.64
N MET A 40 22.74 -7.73 -3.48
CA MET A 40 23.01 -6.37 -3.97
C MET A 40 24.25 -5.78 -3.31
N ARG A 41 24.37 -5.91 -1.99
CA ARG A 41 25.55 -5.43 -1.24
C ARG A 41 26.84 -6.05 -1.78
N ASN A 42 26.86 -7.35 -1.98
CA ASN A 42 28.05 -8.04 -2.50
C ASN A 42 28.43 -7.55 -3.91
N SER A 43 27.45 -7.38 -4.80
CA SER A 43 27.67 -6.84 -6.13
C SER A 43 28.28 -5.43 -6.07
N VAL A 44 27.60 -4.50 -5.40
CA VAL A 44 28.03 -3.09 -5.33
C VAL A 44 29.38 -2.94 -4.64
N MET A 45 29.60 -3.61 -3.49
CA MET A 45 30.85 -3.52 -2.74
C MET A 45 32.04 -4.14 -3.47
N SER A 46 31.81 -5.08 -4.37
CA SER A 46 32.87 -5.64 -5.22
C SER A 46 33.17 -4.78 -6.47
N GLY A 47 32.34 -3.78 -6.76
CA GLY A 47 32.44 -2.95 -7.96
C GLY A 47 32.22 -3.75 -9.25
N SER A 48 31.40 -4.79 -9.20
CA SER A 48 31.18 -5.68 -10.36
C SER A 48 30.43 -5.00 -11.50
N GLY A 49 29.60 -4.00 -11.21
CA GLY A 49 28.72 -3.35 -12.17
C GLY A 49 27.83 -4.35 -12.89
N GLU A 50 27.28 -5.30 -12.15
CA GLU A 50 26.47 -6.39 -12.68
C GLU A 50 25.06 -5.92 -13.05
N TYR A 51 24.54 -4.93 -12.32
CA TYR A 51 23.17 -4.44 -12.48
C TYR A 51 23.14 -2.99 -12.92
N ASP A 52 22.29 -2.67 -13.89
CA ASP A 52 22.01 -1.30 -14.33
C ASP A 52 20.83 -0.68 -13.61
N LEU A 53 19.83 -1.50 -13.28
CA LEU A 53 18.60 -1.14 -12.57
C LEU A 53 18.19 -2.30 -11.67
N ILE A 54 17.78 -2.00 -10.46
CA ILE A 54 17.26 -2.98 -9.50
C ILE A 54 15.83 -2.63 -9.15
N ASP A 55 14.93 -3.60 -9.25
CA ASP A 55 13.59 -3.54 -8.72
C ASP A 55 13.56 -4.18 -7.32
N GLY A 56 13.33 -3.38 -6.29
CA GLY A 56 13.42 -3.77 -4.90
C GLY A 56 12.07 -3.85 -4.20
N TYR A 57 11.97 -4.74 -3.23
CA TYR A 57 10.83 -4.81 -2.32
C TYR A 57 10.84 -3.58 -1.38
N ALA A 58 9.77 -2.77 -1.42
CA ALA A 58 9.71 -1.51 -0.69
C ALA A 58 10.05 -1.64 0.80
N ALA A 59 9.54 -2.67 1.48
CA ALA A 59 9.77 -2.87 2.91
C ALA A 59 11.24 -3.06 3.30
N CYS A 60 12.11 -3.48 2.38
CA CYS A 60 13.50 -3.79 2.70
C CYS A 60 14.55 -3.00 1.91
N ILE A 61 14.16 -2.32 0.83
CA ILE A 61 15.13 -1.62 -0.03
C ILE A 61 15.93 -0.55 0.74
N GLY A 62 15.30 0.07 1.74
CA GLY A 62 15.93 1.04 2.62
C GLY A 62 17.12 0.50 3.44
N ASP A 63 17.24 -0.82 3.60
CA ASP A 63 18.38 -1.45 4.29
C ASP A 63 19.71 -1.22 3.55
N GLY A 64 19.64 -0.91 2.24
CA GLY A 64 20.82 -0.60 1.43
C GLY A 64 21.28 0.86 1.50
N PHE A 65 20.48 1.79 2.07
CA PHE A 65 20.80 3.22 2.04
C PHE A 65 21.99 3.57 2.94
N ALA A 66 22.03 3.01 4.15
CA ALA A 66 23.12 3.24 5.09
C ALA A 66 24.48 2.74 4.56
N ASP A 67 24.47 1.71 3.73
CA ASP A 67 25.65 1.15 3.07
C ASP A 67 26.02 1.88 1.77
N ARG A 68 25.25 2.92 1.40
CA ARG A 68 25.41 3.71 0.17
C ARG A 68 25.41 2.84 -1.09
N LEU A 69 24.52 1.85 -1.13
CA LEU A 69 24.45 0.91 -2.26
C LEU A 69 23.84 1.52 -3.52
N PHE A 70 23.17 2.68 -3.41
CA PHE A 70 22.40 3.25 -4.50
C PHE A 70 22.76 4.71 -4.76
N LEU A 71 22.61 5.13 -6.00
CA LEU A 71 22.79 6.52 -6.39
C LEU A 71 21.64 7.39 -5.89
N ASN A 72 21.92 8.67 -5.63
CA ASN A 72 20.87 9.68 -5.51
C ASN A 72 20.20 9.86 -6.88
N LEU A 73 18.93 9.53 -6.99
CA LEU A 73 18.19 9.56 -8.26
C LEU A 73 18.05 10.98 -8.84
N HIS A 74 18.11 12.02 -8.00
CA HIS A 74 18.14 13.42 -8.47
C HIS A 74 19.43 13.75 -9.24
N ASP A 75 20.51 13.01 -9.00
CA ASP A 75 21.79 13.22 -9.69
C ASP A 75 21.94 12.30 -10.93
N VAL A 76 20.98 11.40 -11.18
CA VAL A 76 21.02 10.49 -12.34
C VAL A 76 20.51 11.21 -13.58
N PRO A 77 21.35 11.37 -14.62
CA PRO A 77 20.94 12.04 -15.85
C PRO A 77 19.76 11.34 -16.53
N ASN A 78 18.92 12.12 -17.21
CA ASN A 78 17.75 11.69 -17.97
C ASN A 78 16.55 11.15 -17.16
N LEU A 79 16.62 11.02 -15.85
CA LEU A 79 15.43 10.80 -15.03
C LEU A 79 14.69 12.13 -14.83
N ARG A 80 13.40 12.16 -15.20
CA ARG A 80 12.51 13.31 -15.05
C ARG A 80 11.47 13.00 -13.98
N LEU A 81 11.89 13.01 -12.72
CA LEU A 81 11.10 12.53 -11.56
C LEU A 81 9.84 13.38 -11.30
N ASP A 82 9.76 14.59 -11.88
CA ASP A 82 8.61 15.50 -11.85
C ASP A 82 7.52 15.18 -12.89
N GLU A 83 7.73 14.22 -13.75
CA GLU A 83 6.79 13.84 -14.81
C GLU A 83 5.72 12.86 -14.33
N ALA A 84 4.61 12.81 -15.08
CA ALA A 84 3.38 12.10 -14.68
C ALA A 84 3.51 10.58 -14.51
N TRP A 85 4.49 9.95 -15.12
CA TRP A 85 4.77 8.51 -14.96
C TRP A 85 5.54 8.15 -13.70
N TRP A 86 6.07 9.16 -12.97
CA TRP A 86 6.61 9.02 -11.63
C TRP A 86 5.61 9.52 -10.60
N SER A 87 5.67 8.98 -9.40
CA SER A 87 4.79 9.43 -8.32
C SER A 87 5.37 10.64 -7.61
N SER A 88 4.82 11.84 -7.86
CA SER A 88 5.23 13.07 -7.16
C SER A 88 5.05 12.98 -5.64
N ILE A 89 4.09 12.17 -5.16
CA ILE A 89 3.90 11.91 -3.74
C ILE A 89 5.10 11.16 -3.18
N ILE A 90 5.55 10.12 -3.87
CA ILE A 90 6.74 9.34 -3.49
C ILE A 90 7.97 10.22 -3.49
N GLU A 91 8.20 10.98 -4.57
CA GLU A 91 9.34 11.89 -4.66
C GLU A 91 9.37 12.87 -3.50
N LYS A 92 8.27 13.56 -3.25
CA LYS A 92 8.14 14.55 -2.17
C LYS A 92 8.36 13.93 -0.78
N GLU A 93 7.74 12.76 -0.53
CA GLU A 93 7.79 12.14 0.80
C GLU A 93 9.14 11.50 1.09
N LEU A 94 9.78 10.88 0.09
CA LEU A 94 11.02 10.12 0.29
C LEU A 94 12.29 10.93 0.03
N THR A 95 12.18 12.13 -0.51
CA THR A 95 13.34 13.04 -0.61
C THR A 95 13.70 13.61 0.76
N VAL A 96 14.92 13.35 1.21
CA VAL A 96 15.49 13.84 2.47
C VAL A 96 16.83 14.53 2.17
N ASN A 97 17.02 15.76 2.63
CA ASN A 97 18.24 16.55 2.39
C ASN A 97 18.62 16.61 0.89
N GLY A 98 17.63 16.67 0.00
CA GLY A 98 17.84 16.69 -1.46
C GLY A 98 18.29 15.34 -2.05
N LYS A 99 18.21 14.25 -1.30
CA LYS A 99 18.57 12.92 -1.77
C LYS A 99 17.34 12.01 -1.85
N LEU A 100 17.21 11.30 -2.95
CA LEU A 100 16.19 10.28 -3.21
C LEU A 100 16.88 9.01 -3.68
N TYR A 101 16.85 7.95 -2.91
CA TYR A 101 17.55 6.71 -3.25
C TYR A 101 16.67 5.66 -3.94
N ALA A 102 15.35 5.76 -3.77
CA ALA A 102 14.41 4.83 -4.37
C ALA A 102 13.16 5.58 -4.88
N MET A 103 12.60 5.13 -5.97
CA MET A 103 11.43 5.73 -6.61
C MET A 103 10.49 4.64 -7.14
N THR A 104 9.21 4.95 -7.23
CA THR A 104 8.22 4.13 -7.93
C THR A 104 7.25 5.02 -8.71
N GLY A 105 6.46 4.38 -9.55
CA GLY A 105 5.50 5.05 -10.42
C GLY A 105 4.88 4.03 -11.38
N ASP A 106 4.51 4.47 -12.57
CA ASP A 106 3.84 3.63 -13.58
C ASP A 106 4.72 2.49 -14.12
N LEU A 107 6.04 2.56 -13.89
CA LEU A 107 6.95 1.45 -14.17
C LEU A 107 6.63 0.21 -13.31
N ALA A 108 6.16 0.41 -12.07
CA ALA A 108 5.73 -0.62 -11.14
C ALA A 108 4.21 -0.77 -11.12
N VAL A 109 3.64 -1.57 -12.00
CA VAL A 109 2.18 -1.78 -12.03
C VAL A 109 1.64 -2.27 -10.68
N ASN A 110 2.46 -3.00 -9.90
CA ASN A 110 2.07 -3.49 -8.59
C ASN A 110 1.91 -2.38 -7.52
N MET A 111 2.40 -1.17 -7.76
CA MET A 111 2.05 0.00 -6.95
C MET A 111 0.53 0.22 -6.95
N TRP A 112 -0.11 0.09 -8.10
CA TRP A 112 -1.55 0.29 -8.28
C TRP A 112 -2.38 -0.94 -7.91
N ILE A 113 -1.87 -2.15 -8.20
CA ILE A 113 -2.50 -3.42 -7.81
C ILE A 113 -2.64 -3.54 -6.30
N ASN A 114 -1.68 -3.02 -5.55
CA ASN A 114 -1.59 -3.10 -4.11
C ASN A 114 -2.27 -1.94 -3.36
N LEU A 115 -3.01 -1.04 -4.03
CA LEU A 115 -3.82 -0.04 -3.34
C LEU A 115 -4.92 -0.72 -2.52
N PHE A 116 -5.10 -0.28 -1.28
CA PHE A 116 -6.17 -0.78 -0.43
C PHE A 116 -7.53 -0.27 -0.87
N ALA A 117 -8.51 -1.15 -0.80
CA ALA A 117 -9.91 -0.87 -1.10
C ALA A 117 -10.82 -1.63 -0.15
N LEU A 118 -12.07 -1.25 -0.11
CA LEU A 118 -13.12 -1.98 0.58
C LEU A 118 -14.11 -2.51 -0.46
N TYR A 119 -14.44 -3.78 -0.36
CA TYR A 119 -15.46 -4.43 -1.18
C TYR A 119 -16.74 -4.55 -0.38
N PHE A 120 -17.89 -4.48 -1.03
CA PHE A 120 -19.17 -4.72 -0.36
C PHE A 120 -20.06 -5.65 -1.17
N ASN A 121 -20.81 -6.48 -0.48
CA ASN A 121 -21.82 -7.37 -1.04
C ASN A 121 -23.09 -6.60 -1.28
N LYS A 122 -23.47 -6.40 -2.56
CA LYS A 122 -24.67 -5.63 -2.96
C LYS A 122 -25.96 -6.27 -2.47
N GLN A 123 -26.06 -7.60 -2.57
CA GLN A 123 -27.22 -8.33 -2.10
C GLN A 123 -27.44 -8.13 -0.59
N THR A 124 -26.36 -8.15 0.20
CA THR A 124 -26.47 -7.89 1.65
C THR A 124 -26.94 -6.46 1.94
N VAL A 125 -26.46 -5.47 1.17
CA VAL A 125 -26.94 -4.08 1.32
C VAL A 125 -28.45 -3.98 1.08
N GLU A 126 -28.98 -4.62 0.05
CA GLU A 126 -30.40 -4.66 -0.29
C GLU A 126 -31.23 -5.42 0.77
N GLU A 127 -30.78 -6.61 1.16
CA GLU A 127 -31.42 -7.47 2.16
C GLU A 127 -31.62 -6.74 3.49
N PHE A 128 -30.60 -6.04 3.95
CA PHE A 128 -30.61 -5.31 5.21
C PHE A 128 -31.13 -3.86 5.05
N LYS A 129 -31.57 -3.47 3.85
CA LYS A 129 -32.08 -2.13 3.53
C LYS A 129 -31.14 -1.02 4.00
N ARG A 130 -29.85 -1.20 3.74
CA ARG A 130 -28.84 -0.20 4.09
C ARG A 130 -28.74 0.85 2.99
N GLU A 131 -28.33 2.07 3.39
CA GLU A 131 -28.01 3.12 2.42
C GLU A 131 -26.89 2.65 1.50
N SER A 132 -27.00 2.96 0.21
CA SER A 132 -26.01 2.58 -0.79
C SER A 132 -24.63 3.13 -0.43
N PRO A 133 -23.60 2.28 -0.27
CA PRO A 133 -22.25 2.75 -0.01
C PRO A 133 -21.72 3.68 -1.11
N TYR A 134 -22.11 3.50 -2.35
CA TYR A 134 -21.77 4.41 -3.45
C TYR A 134 -22.31 5.83 -3.23
N GLU A 135 -23.58 5.95 -2.82
CA GLU A 135 -24.16 7.27 -2.55
C GLU A 135 -23.51 7.94 -1.34
N LEU A 136 -23.13 7.17 -0.33
CA LEU A 136 -22.35 7.67 0.80
C LEU A 136 -20.98 8.21 0.36
N VAL A 137 -20.29 7.54 -0.55
CA VAL A 137 -19.02 8.04 -1.10
C VAL A 137 -19.24 9.30 -1.93
N LYS A 138 -20.21 9.29 -2.86
CA LYS A 138 -20.51 10.43 -3.75
C LYS A 138 -20.91 11.69 -2.97
N SER A 139 -21.64 11.51 -1.87
CA SER A 139 -22.07 12.62 -0.99
C SER A 139 -20.99 13.05 0.03
N GLY A 140 -19.83 12.38 0.06
CA GLY A 140 -18.77 12.65 1.02
C GLY A 140 -19.05 12.18 2.46
N LYS A 141 -20.12 11.38 2.65
CA LYS A 141 -20.55 10.88 3.97
C LYS A 141 -20.02 9.49 4.31
N TRP A 142 -19.26 8.85 3.43
CA TRP A 142 -18.63 7.57 3.71
C TRP A 142 -17.49 7.76 4.72
N THR A 143 -17.82 7.64 6.01
CA THR A 143 -16.91 7.82 7.14
C THR A 143 -16.77 6.56 7.95
N PHE A 144 -15.75 6.50 8.82
CA PHE A 144 -15.53 5.37 9.72
C PHE A 144 -16.72 5.14 10.65
N SER A 145 -17.37 6.21 11.13
CA SER A 145 -18.57 6.09 11.96
C SER A 145 -19.75 5.47 11.21
N VAL A 146 -19.91 5.81 9.92
CA VAL A 146 -20.96 5.22 9.07
C VAL A 146 -20.64 3.75 8.78
N LEU A 147 -19.36 3.40 8.51
CA LEU A 147 -18.96 2.00 8.39
C LEU A 147 -19.33 1.21 9.65
N LEU A 148 -19.00 1.75 10.85
CA LEU A 148 -19.33 1.09 12.14
C LEU A 148 -20.83 0.89 12.31
N GLU A 149 -21.64 1.87 11.95
CA GLU A 149 -23.11 1.75 11.99
C GLU A 149 -23.61 0.63 11.07
N GLN A 150 -23.13 0.60 9.85
CA GLN A 150 -23.58 -0.40 8.86
C GLN A 150 -23.16 -1.82 9.25
N ILE A 151 -21.94 -2.04 9.71
CA ILE A 151 -21.47 -3.38 10.09
C ILE A 151 -22.22 -3.93 11.30
N LYS A 152 -22.57 -3.06 12.29
CA LYS A 152 -23.39 -3.43 13.44
C LYS A 152 -24.79 -3.86 13.05
N ALA A 153 -25.36 -3.24 12.04
CA ALA A 153 -26.71 -3.54 11.61
C ALA A 153 -26.84 -4.90 10.90
N VAL A 154 -25.75 -5.43 10.36
CA VAL A 154 -25.73 -6.63 9.51
C VAL A 154 -25.26 -7.88 10.23
N ALA A 155 -24.29 -7.75 11.12
CA ALA A 155 -23.71 -8.90 11.80
C ALA A 155 -24.75 -9.75 12.56
N ARG A 156 -24.70 -11.07 12.38
CA ARG A 156 -25.64 -12.03 12.96
C ARG A 156 -24.93 -13.32 13.32
N ASP A 157 -25.19 -13.80 14.51
CA ASP A 157 -24.99 -15.18 14.93
C ASP A 157 -26.11 -16.01 14.29
N ILE A 158 -25.77 -16.83 13.28
CA ILE A 158 -26.76 -17.56 12.46
C ILE A 158 -27.21 -18.83 13.15
N ASP A 159 -26.30 -19.56 13.82
CA ASP A 159 -26.63 -20.83 14.50
C ASP A 159 -27.15 -20.62 15.92
N GLY A 160 -27.03 -19.40 16.48
CA GLY A 160 -27.57 -19.02 17.77
C GLY A 160 -26.81 -19.60 18.97
N ASP A 161 -25.54 -19.97 18.79
CA ASP A 161 -24.70 -20.55 19.85
C ASP A 161 -24.10 -19.49 20.79
N GLY A 162 -24.27 -18.21 20.45
CA GLY A 162 -23.78 -17.06 21.21
C GLY A 162 -22.33 -16.70 20.93
N LYS A 163 -21.74 -17.28 19.87
CA LYS A 163 -20.36 -16.99 19.43
C LYS A 163 -20.37 -16.62 17.96
N MET A 164 -19.54 -15.68 17.61
CA MET A 164 -19.32 -15.33 16.19
C MET A 164 -18.19 -16.18 15.63
N THR A 165 -18.48 -16.96 14.60
CA THR A 165 -17.54 -17.87 13.90
C THR A 165 -17.46 -17.56 12.41
N VAL A 166 -16.69 -18.33 11.66
CA VAL A 166 -16.62 -18.19 10.19
C VAL A 166 -17.93 -18.60 9.47
N ASP A 167 -18.81 -19.33 10.15
CA ASP A 167 -20.09 -19.77 9.61
C ASP A 167 -21.21 -18.74 9.81
N ASP A 168 -20.89 -17.62 10.49
CA ASP A 168 -21.82 -16.53 10.79
C ASP A 168 -21.75 -15.40 9.79
N LYS A 169 -22.69 -14.45 9.90
CA LYS A 169 -22.73 -13.26 9.06
C LYS A 169 -21.97 -12.11 9.72
N TRP A 170 -20.86 -11.75 9.12
CA TRP A 170 -20.05 -10.64 9.57
C TRP A 170 -20.44 -9.31 8.91
N GLY A 171 -20.29 -8.21 9.63
CA GLY A 171 -20.40 -6.88 9.05
C GLY A 171 -19.16 -6.52 8.25
N LEU A 172 -17.98 -6.81 8.81
CA LEU A 172 -16.68 -6.52 8.22
C LEU A 172 -15.73 -7.71 8.34
N LEU A 173 -15.02 -8.00 7.28
CA LEU A 173 -13.94 -8.98 7.22
C LEU A 173 -12.67 -8.30 6.73
N VAL A 174 -11.58 -8.40 7.48
CA VAL A 174 -10.29 -7.75 7.15
C VAL A 174 -9.10 -8.58 7.61
N TYR A 175 -7.95 -8.33 7.01
CA TYR A 175 -6.66 -8.80 7.53
C TYR A 175 -6.18 -7.79 8.58
N ASP A 176 -5.95 -8.24 9.81
CA ASP A 176 -5.65 -7.38 10.96
C ASP A 176 -4.49 -6.40 10.70
N ILE A 177 -3.32 -6.95 10.38
CA ILE A 177 -2.09 -6.17 10.18
C ILE A 177 -2.26 -5.16 9.03
N LEU A 178 -2.73 -5.63 7.88
CA LEU A 178 -2.82 -4.78 6.68
C LEU A 178 -3.83 -3.65 6.87
N TRP A 179 -4.93 -3.94 7.56
CA TRP A 179 -5.96 -2.96 7.86
C TRP A 179 -5.44 -1.85 8.78
N PHE A 180 -4.81 -2.23 9.89
CA PHE A 180 -4.34 -1.27 10.88
C PHE A 180 -3.20 -0.39 10.36
N ASP A 181 -2.29 -0.95 9.56
CA ASP A 181 -1.19 -0.18 8.97
C ASP A 181 -1.66 0.86 7.95
N ASN A 182 -2.89 0.73 7.43
CA ASN A 182 -3.38 1.61 6.38
C ASN A 182 -4.42 2.63 6.88
N LEU A 183 -5.07 2.40 8.01
CA LEU A 183 -6.13 3.29 8.50
C LEU A 183 -5.67 4.72 8.77
N HIS A 184 -4.44 4.93 9.25
CA HIS A 184 -3.94 6.29 9.45
C HIS A 184 -3.85 7.05 8.14
N ASN A 185 -3.43 6.39 7.04
CA ASN A 185 -3.44 6.99 5.71
C ASN A 185 -4.88 7.31 5.26
N ALA A 186 -5.81 6.37 5.40
CA ALA A 186 -7.22 6.56 5.05
C ALA A 186 -7.85 7.74 5.80
N PHE A 187 -7.45 7.96 7.04
CA PHE A 187 -7.92 9.03 7.90
C PHE A 187 -7.18 10.36 7.72
N ASP A 188 -6.29 10.47 6.75
CA ASP A 188 -5.44 11.65 6.55
C ASP A 188 -4.69 12.01 7.85
N ILE A 189 -4.07 11.01 8.46
CA ILE A 189 -3.24 11.15 9.65
C ILE A 189 -1.81 10.84 9.26
N ARG A 190 -0.92 11.80 9.53
CA ARG A 190 0.51 11.62 9.35
C ARG A 190 1.14 11.15 10.66
N ILE A 191 1.97 10.12 10.58
CA ILE A 191 2.78 9.63 11.70
C ILE A 191 4.22 10.14 11.64
N SER A 192 4.60 10.70 10.49
CA SER A 192 5.81 11.52 10.32
C SER A 192 5.45 12.88 9.72
N LYS A 193 6.32 13.85 9.95
CA LYS A 193 6.19 15.21 9.40
C LYS A 193 7.55 15.75 8.99
N LYS A 194 7.57 16.49 7.89
CA LYS A 194 8.74 17.26 7.46
C LYS A 194 8.69 18.67 8.02
N ASP A 195 9.81 19.15 8.54
CA ASP A 195 9.98 20.57 8.87
C ASP A 195 10.16 21.40 7.59
N ARG A 196 10.33 22.73 7.76
CA ARG A 196 10.54 23.66 6.64
C ARG A 196 11.84 23.42 5.86
N ASN A 197 12.77 22.67 6.44
CA ASN A 197 14.05 22.31 5.83
C ASN A 197 14.02 20.90 5.21
N GLY A 198 12.89 20.21 5.28
CA GLY A 198 12.74 18.87 4.75
C GLY A 198 13.24 17.75 5.68
N HIS A 199 13.48 18.03 6.96
CA HIS A 199 13.85 17.00 7.94
C HIS A 199 12.63 16.28 8.46
N ASP A 200 12.69 14.96 8.48
CA ASP A 200 11.62 14.12 9.00
C ASP A 200 11.69 13.97 10.52
N SER A 201 10.53 14.01 11.15
CA SER A 201 10.33 13.73 12.57
C SER A 201 9.03 12.95 12.79
N LEU A 202 8.92 12.22 13.91
CA LEU A 202 7.72 11.47 14.27
C LEU A 202 6.66 12.40 14.89
N ASP A 203 5.37 12.14 14.58
CA ASP A 203 4.23 12.92 15.07
C ASP A 203 3.16 12.03 15.74
N PHE A 204 3.58 11.27 16.74
CA PHE A 204 2.71 10.34 17.48
C PHE A 204 1.84 10.98 18.55
N GLN A 205 1.99 12.28 18.83
CA GLN A 205 1.25 12.98 19.87
C GLN A 205 0.11 13.85 19.33
N ASN A 206 -0.25 13.71 18.05
CA ASN A 206 -1.37 14.47 17.53
C ASN A 206 -2.72 13.90 18.02
N GLU A 207 -3.65 14.79 18.38
CA GLU A 207 -4.94 14.45 18.96
C GLU A 207 -5.80 13.57 18.03
N LYS A 208 -5.74 13.80 16.72
CA LYS A 208 -6.50 13.01 15.73
C LYS A 208 -6.02 11.56 15.69
N LEU A 209 -4.69 11.33 15.79
CA LEU A 209 -4.13 9.98 15.85
C LEU A 209 -4.57 9.25 17.12
N ILE A 210 -4.56 9.93 18.26
CA ILE A 210 -4.97 9.35 19.56
C ILE A 210 -6.45 8.94 19.50
N ASP A 211 -7.33 9.83 19.04
CA ASP A 211 -8.77 9.54 18.94
C ASP A 211 -9.05 8.43 17.89
N ALA A 212 -8.34 8.45 16.75
CA ALA A 212 -8.44 7.39 15.77
C ALA A 212 -8.02 6.02 16.33
N TYR A 213 -6.92 6.00 17.08
CA TYR A 213 -6.47 4.79 17.76
C TYR A 213 -7.51 4.22 18.72
N GLU A 214 -8.14 5.04 19.55
CA GLU A 214 -9.19 4.61 20.47
C GLU A 214 -10.40 4.01 19.74
N LYS A 215 -10.79 4.60 18.60
CA LYS A 215 -11.86 4.07 17.75
C LYS A 215 -11.48 2.73 17.10
N ILE A 216 -10.23 2.58 16.69
CA ILE A 216 -9.71 1.33 16.12
C ILE A 216 -9.64 0.23 17.19
N VAL A 217 -9.18 0.56 18.39
CA VAL A 217 -9.17 -0.37 19.54
C VAL A 217 -10.57 -0.85 19.86
N ALA A 218 -11.56 0.06 19.90
CA ALA A 218 -12.96 -0.30 20.15
C ALA A 218 -13.53 -1.22 19.07
N LEU A 219 -13.06 -1.09 17.83
CA LEU A 219 -13.43 -2.02 16.75
C LEU A 219 -12.67 -3.35 16.84
N ALA A 220 -11.40 -3.35 17.22
CA ALA A 220 -10.56 -4.55 17.25
C ALA A 220 -10.85 -5.47 18.45
N ASN A 221 -11.25 -4.88 19.60
CA ASN A 221 -11.49 -5.61 20.83
C ASN A 221 -13.00 -5.73 21.11
N ASP A 222 -13.42 -6.91 21.57
CA ASP A 222 -14.79 -7.20 22.02
C ASP A 222 -15.92 -6.82 21.06
N ASN A 223 -15.69 -7.08 19.77
CA ASN A 223 -16.58 -6.63 18.72
C ASN A 223 -17.11 -7.82 17.91
N PRO A 224 -18.40 -8.13 18.05
CA PRO A 224 -19.03 -9.23 17.29
C PRO A 224 -19.41 -8.84 15.85
N TYR A 225 -18.95 -7.66 15.34
CA TYR A 225 -19.38 -7.15 14.04
C TYR A 225 -18.29 -7.24 12.99
N ALA A 226 -17.01 -7.34 13.39
CA ALA A 226 -15.86 -7.42 12.50
C ALA A 226 -14.99 -8.63 12.80
N HIS A 227 -14.65 -9.37 11.77
CA HIS A 227 -13.72 -10.50 11.84
C HIS A 227 -12.34 -10.08 11.36
N PHE A 228 -11.40 -10.04 12.29
CA PHE A 228 -9.99 -9.74 12.02
C PHE A 228 -9.22 -11.05 11.84
N MET A 229 -8.99 -11.43 10.60
CA MET A 229 -8.13 -12.57 10.30
C MET A 229 -6.69 -12.22 10.60
N ASN A 230 -5.99 -13.10 11.28
CA ASN A 230 -4.59 -12.93 11.66
C ASN A 230 -3.69 -13.97 10.98
N GLN A 231 -2.39 -13.85 11.18
CA GLN A 231 -1.39 -14.73 10.55
C GLN A 231 -1.52 -16.23 10.93
N SER A 232 -2.30 -16.57 11.95
CA SER A 232 -2.59 -17.96 12.28
C SER A 232 -3.65 -18.58 11.34
N THR A 233 -4.37 -17.76 10.57
CA THR A 233 -5.33 -18.22 9.58
C THR A 233 -4.59 -18.84 8.39
N PRO A 234 -4.78 -20.12 8.08
CA PRO A 234 -4.14 -20.75 6.93
C PRO A 234 -4.53 -20.05 5.63
N ASN A 235 -3.55 -19.79 4.76
CA ASN A 235 -3.78 -19.14 3.46
C ASN A 235 -4.66 -17.88 3.58
N ILE A 236 -4.38 -17.06 4.57
CA ILE A 236 -5.20 -15.94 5.03
C ILE A 236 -5.85 -15.11 3.91
N ILE A 237 -5.12 -14.79 2.84
CA ILE A 237 -5.62 -14.00 1.70
C ILE A 237 -6.71 -14.77 0.95
N GLN A 238 -6.44 -16.03 0.63
CA GLN A 238 -7.40 -16.87 -0.08
C GLN A 238 -8.64 -17.15 0.78
N THR A 239 -8.44 -17.48 2.05
CA THR A 239 -9.52 -17.73 3.02
C THR A 239 -10.45 -16.52 3.15
N GLY A 240 -9.90 -15.29 3.24
CA GLY A 240 -10.72 -14.09 3.31
C GLY A 240 -11.55 -13.85 2.05
N ARG A 241 -10.95 -14.05 0.88
CA ARG A 241 -11.65 -13.91 -0.41
C ARG A 241 -12.77 -14.94 -0.57
N GLU A 242 -12.52 -16.19 -0.18
CA GLU A 242 -13.52 -17.27 -0.20
C GLU A 242 -14.67 -16.97 0.78
N LEU A 243 -14.37 -16.55 1.99
CA LEU A 243 -15.37 -16.21 2.99
C LEU A 243 -16.25 -15.03 2.55
N PHE A 244 -15.66 -14.00 1.94
CA PHE A 244 -16.43 -12.90 1.38
C PHE A 244 -17.28 -13.33 0.19
N THR A 245 -16.72 -14.10 -0.74
CA THR A 245 -17.44 -14.50 -1.96
C THR A 245 -18.52 -15.56 -1.70
N SER A 246 -18.44 -16.30 -0.59
CA SER A 246 -19.54 -17.15 -0.11
C SER A 246 -20.67 -16.38 0.58
N GLY A 247 -20.54 -15.06 0.71
CA GLY A 247 -21.54 -14.21 1.37
C GLY A 247 -21.38 -14.07 2.88
N GLY A 248 -20.26 -14.51 3.47
CA GLY A 248 -20.00 -14.48 4.91
C GLY A 248 -19.84 -13.08 5.50
N ALA A 249 -19.65 -12.03 4.69
CA ALA A 249 -19.54 -10.67 5.18
C ALA A 249 -20.23 -9.64 4.26
N MET A 250 -20.63 -8.49 4.87
CA MET A 250 -21.12 -7.34 4.09
C MET A 250 -19.97 -6.57 3.47
N TYR A 251 -18.92 -6.29 4.23
CA TYR A 251 -17.72 -5.59 3.77
C TYR A 251 -16.47 -6.46 3.89
N PHE A 252 -15.56 -6.27 2.94
CA PHE A 252 -14.29 -6.97 2.91
C PHE A 252 -13.15 -6.00 2.54
N GLY A 253 -12.15 -5.89 3.40
CA GLY A 253 -10.96 -5.07 3.16
C GLY A 253 -9.83 -5.89 2.54
N ASP A 254 -9.42 -5.52 1.33
CA ASP A 254 -8.28 -6.12 0.61
C ASP A 254 -7.66 -5.06 -0.33
N THR A 255 -6.69 -5.44 -1.11
CA THR A 255 -6.11 -4.61 -2.17
C THR A 255 -6.90 -4.75 -3.48
N LEU A 256 -6.62 -3.90 -4.46
CA LEU A 256 -7.26 -3.96 -5.79
C LEU A 256 -6.97 -5.28 -6.54
N ASP A 257 -5.96 -6.05 -6.12
CA ASP A 257 -5.73 -7.40 -6.64
C ASP A 257 -6.95 -8.32 -6.45
N ALA A 258 -7.63 -8.22 -5.33
CA ALA A 258 -8.81 -9.02 -5.03
C ALA A 258 -9.91 -8.90 -6.09
N CYS A 259 -10.09 -7.72 -6.69
CA CYS A 259 -10.99 -7.48 -7.81
C CYS A 259 -10.80 -8.50 -8.93
N THR A 260 -9.55 -8.71 -9.32
CA THR A 260 -9.21 -9.60 -10.45
C THR A 260 -9.46 -11.07 -10.08
N VAL A 261 -9.12 -11.46 -8.86
CA VAL A 261 -9.27 -12.84 -8.36
C VAL A 261 -10.75 -13.17 -8.15
N MET A 262 -11.52 -12.28 -7.53
CA MET A 262 -12.95 -12.50 -7.25
C MET A 262 -13.86 -12.29 -8.47
N ARG A 263 -13.32 -11.91 -9.63
CA ARG A 263 -14.10 -11.64 -10.84
C ARG A 263 -15.03 -12.78 -11.27
N SER A 264 -14.59 -14.02 -11.11
CA SER A 264 -15.32 -15.22 -11.49
C SER A 264 -16.28 -15.73 -10.41
N ALA A 265 -16.29 -15.10 -9.24
CA ALA A 265 -17.19 -15.50 -8.15
C ALA A 265 -18.65 -15.13 -8.46
N ASP A 266 -19.55 -15.99 -8.03
CA ASP A 266 -21.00 -15.82 -8.18
C ASP A 266 -21.56 -14.94 -7.05
N ILE A 267 -21.01 -13.72 -6.93
CA ILE A 267 -21.44 -12.72 -5.96
C ILE A 267 -21.44 -11.34 -6.63
N GLU A 268 -22.51 -10.58 -6.44
CA GLU A 268 -22.56 -9.19 -6.86
C GLU A 268 -21.89 -8.29 -5.80
N PHE A 269 -20.69 -7.81 -6.10
CA PHE A 269 -19.97 -6.90 -5.22
C PHE A 269 -19.70 -5.54 -5.87
N GLY A 270 -19.52 -4.53 -5.03
CA GLY A 270 -19.02 -3.23 -5.40
C GLY A 270 -17.67 -2.94 -4.76
N ILE A 271 -17.00 -1.89 -5.24
CA ILE A 271 -15.68 -1.44 -4.80
C ILE A 271 -15.82 -0.05 -4.22
N LEU A 272 -15.15 0.24 -3.11
CA LEU A 272 -15.19 1.53 -2.41
C LEU A 272 -13.78 1.97 -2.02
N PRO A 273 -13.52 3.27 -1.91
CA PRO A 273 -12.37 3.74 -1.16
C PRO A 273 -12.54 3.39 0.32
N LEU A 274 -11.44 3.37 1.06
CA LEU A 274 -11.50 3.30 2.51
C LEU A 274 -12.29 4.50 3.07
N PRO A 275 -12.98 4.35 4.23
CA PRO A 275 -13.76 5.43 4.78
C PRO A 275 -12.88 6.59 5.26
N LYS A 276 -13.39 7.81 5.19
CA LYS A 276 -12.79 8.98 5.83
C LYS A 276 -12.89 8.86 7.36
N TYR A 277 -12.03 9.58 8.06
CA TYR A 277 -12.13 9.73 9.51
C TYR A 277 -13.47 10.34 9.93
N ASP A 278 -13.82 11.48 9.30
CA ASP A 278 -15.08 12.20 9.49
C ASP A 278 -15.50 12.95 8.19
N GLU A 279 -16.62 13.66 8.23
CA GLU A 279 -17.11 14.43 7.08
C GLU A 279 -16.26 15.67 6.76
N LYS A 280 -15.45 16.16 7.70
CA LYS A 280 -14.58 17.33 7.49
C LYS A 280 -13.35 16.99 6.67
N GLN A 281 -12.94 15.73 6.63
CA GLN A 281 -11.86 15.29 5.76
C GLN A 281 -12.28 15.49 4.30
N GLU A 282 -11.45 16.21 3.52
CA GLU A 282 -11.81 16.61 2.15
C GLU A 282 -11.86 15.41 1.20
N GLY A 283 -10.82 14.57 1.19
CA GLY A 283 -10.66 13.45 0.25
C GLY A 283 -10.71 12.08 0.89
N TYR A 284 -10.89 11.06 0.06
CA TYR A 284 -10.64 9.67 0.42
C TYR A 284 -9.19 9.36 0.15
N HIS A 285 -8.51 8.72 1.09
CA HIS A 285 -7.09 8.38 0.96
C HIS A 285 -6.87 6.88 1.10
N THR A 286 -5.82 6.41 0.48
CA THR A 286 -5.35 5.03 0.59
C THR A 286 -3.85 4.95 0.39
N ALA A 287 -3.22 3.96 0.98
CA ALA A 287 -1.83 3.62 0.69
C ALA A 287 -1.74 2.37 -0.21
N SER A 288 -0.60 2.15 -0.80
CA SER A 288 -0.25 0.89 -1.42
C SER A 288 0.43 -0.01 -0.38
N ARG A 289 0.09 -1.29 -0.37
CA ARG A 289 0.75 -2.28 0.46
C ARG A 289 2.27 -2.24 0.25
N ASP A 290 3.02 -2.53 1.29
CA ASP A 290 4.49 -2.54 1.31
C ASP A 290 5.14 -3.54 0.33
N GLY A 291 4.38 -4.50 -0.22
CA GLY A 291 4.81 -5.42 -1.27
C GLY A 291 5.00 -4.83 -2.66
N ARG A 292 4.87 -3.51 -2.82
CA ARG A 292 5.12 -2.83 -4.10
C ARG A 292 6.61 -2.78 -4.44
N THR A 293 6.91 -2.58 -5.72
CA THR A 293 8.27 -2.42 -6.22
C THR A 293 8.74 -0.97 -6.08
N MET A 294 9.97 -0.82 -5.60
CA MET A 294 10.75 0.42 -5.67
C MET A 294 11.95 0.20 -6.59
N PHE A 295 12.26 1.19 -7.42
CA PHE A 295 13.40 1.16 -8.33
C PHE A 295 14.57 1.93 -7.74
N VAL A 296 15.76 1.34 -7.83
CA VAL A 296 17.03 1.94 -7.41
C VAL A 296 18.09 1.69 -8.49
N ILE A 297 19.05 2.60 -8.61
CA ILE A 297 20.22 2.44 -9.47
C ILE A 297 21.42 2.19 -8.59
N PRO A 298 22.12 1.07 -8.77
CA PRO A 298 23.27 0.71 -7.91
C PRO A 298 24.42 1.70 -8.05
N ALA A 299 25.16 1.92 -6.96
CA ALA A 299 26.23 2.90 -6.92
C ALA A 299 27.43 2.53 -7.81
N ASP A 300 27.60 1.25 -8.15
CA ASP A 300 28.66 0.73 -9.03
C ASP A 300 28.21 0.55 -10.48
N VAL A 301 27.06 1.12 -10.87
CA VAL A 301 26.57 1.09 -12.26
C VAL A 301 27.63 1.67 -13.19
N LYS A 302 27.89 0.99 -14.30
CA LYS A 302 28.95 1.38 -15.25
C LYS A 302 28.67 2.68 -16.00
N ASP A 303 27.40 2.92 -16.31
CA ASP A 303 26.94 4.08 -17.06
C ASP A 303 25.60 4.56 -16.48
N SER A 304 25.66 5.51 -15.54
CA SER A 304 24.48 6.05 -14.89
C SER A 304 23.60 6.88 -15.83
N GLU A 305 24.17 7.50 -16.86
CA GLU A 305 23.41 8.23 -17.87
C GLU A 305 22.58 7.26 -18.72
N PHE A 306 23.19 6.15 -19.13
CA PHE A 306 22.48 5.11 -19.86
C PHE A 306 21.39 4.45 -18.99
N ALA A 307 21.71 4.07 -17.76
CA ALA A 307 20.76 3.48 -16.83
C ALA A 307 19.55 4.41 -16.58
N GLY A 308 19.79 5.70 -16.35
CA GLY A 308 18.73 6.71 -16.20
C GLY A 308 17.87 6.83 -17.47
N ARG A 309 18.49 6.88 -18.64
CA ARG A 309 17.78 6.98 -19.94
C ARG A 309 16.87 5.78 -20.21
N ILE A 310 17.33 4.57 -19.93
CA ILE A 310 16.54 3.35 -20.15
C ILE A 310 15.43 3.21 -19.08
N THR A 311 15.72 3.53 -17.84
CA THR A 311 14.72 3.56 -16.77
C THR A 311 13.60 4.54 -17.08
N GLU A 312 13.93 5.75 -17.53
CA GLU A 312 12.96 6.76 -17.97
C GLU A 312 12.12 6.25 -19.15
N ALA A 313 12.75 5.67 -20.17
CA ALA A 313 12.05 5.13 -21.34
C ALA A 313 11.08 4.00 -20.96
N LEU A 314 11.46 3.14 -20.01
CA LEU A 314 10.58 2.10 -19.48
C LEU A 314 9.40 2.69 -18.70
N ALA A 315 9.61 3.76 -17.93
CA ALA A 315 8.57 4.44 -17.18
C ALA A 315 7.55 5.11 -18.12
N VAL A 316 8.02 5.87 -19.12
CA VAL A 316 7.18 6.47 -20.18
C VAL A 316 6.35 5.40 -20.89
N ALA A 317 6.98 4.36 -21.38
CA ALA A 317 6.27 3.30 -22.11
C ALA A 317 5.31 2.50 -21.21
N SER A 318 5.59 2.40 -19.90
CA SER A 318 4.63 1.82 -18.94
C SER A 318 3.41 2.72 -18.77
N HIS A 319 3.61 4.04 -18.65
CA HIS A 319 2.52 5.02 -18.58
C HIS A 319 1.61 4.95 -19.80
N GLU A 320 2.19 4.84 -20.99
CA GLU A 320 1.44 4.84 -22.26
C GLU A 320 0.75 3.49 -22.57
N TYR A 321 1.32 2.36 -22.17
CA TYR A 321 0.84 1.04 -22.61
C TYR A 321 0.45 0.10 -21.48
N VAL A 322 1.20 0.06 -20.37
CA VAL A 322 0.97 -0.93 -19.30
C VAL A 322 -0.14 -0.47 -18.36
N ILE A 323 -0.09 0.78 -17.93
CA ILE A 323 -1.11 1.32 -17.02
C ILE A 323 -2.49 1.37 -17.65
N PRO A 324 -2.69 1.83 -18.89
CA PRO A 324 -4.01 1.74 -19.53
C PRO A 324 -4.51 0.30 -19.70
N ALA A 325 -3.63 -0.65 -20.04
CA ALA A 325 -4.01 -2.05 -20.14
C ALA A 325 -4.45 -2.65 -18.81
N TYR A 326 -3.83 -2.24 -17.72
CA TYR A 326 -4.23 -2.67 -16.38
C TYR A 326 -5.50 -1.93 -15.93
N TYR A 327 -5.46 -0.61 -15.92
CA TYR A 327 -6.47 0.20 -15.25
C TYR A 327 -7.77 0.29 -16.05
N GLU A 328 -7.69 0.71 -17.31
CA GLU A 328 -8.88 0.90 -18.14
C GLU A 328 -9.48 -0.43 -18.62
N VAL A 329 -8.63 -1.36 -19.01
CA VAL A 329 -9.11 -2.61 -19.60
C VAL A 329 -9.31 -3.69 -18.54
N THR A 330 -8.34 -3.94 -17.66
CA THR A 330 -8.45 -5.03 -16.68
C THR A 330 -9.39 -4.65 -15.54
N LEU A 331 -9.16 -3.52 -14.87
CA LEU A 331 -9.99 -3.13 -13.73
C LEU A 331 -11.35 -2.60 -14.18
N LYS A 332 -11.41 -1.50 -14.94
CA LYS A 332 -12.68 -0.85 -15.26
C LYS A 332 -13.56 -1.67 -16.21
N THR A 333 -13.01 -2.20 -17.30
CA THR A 333 -13.84 -2.86 -18.31
C THR A 333 -14.16 -4.31 -17.96
N LYS A 334 -13.21 -5.05 -17.38
CA LYS A 334 -13.38 -6.49 -17.15
C LYS A 334 -13.75 -6.88 -15.74
N THR A 335 -13.47 -6.03 -14.75
CA THR A 335 -13.63 -6.36 -13.34
C THR A 335 -14.63 -5.48 -12.63
N ALA A 336 -14.68 -4.19 -12.90
CA ALA A 336 -15.76 -3.34 -12.42
C ALA A 336 -17.06 -3.78 -13.05
N ARG A 337 -18.04 -4.14 -12.21
CA ARG A 337 -19.33 -4.72 -12.65
C ARG A 337 -20.38 -3.65 -12.98
N ASP A 338 -20.06 -2.39 -12.68
CA ASP A 338 -20.91 -1.22 -12.91
C ASP A 338 -20.10 0.09 -13.00
N ASP A 339 -20.77 1.14 -13.47
CA ASP A 339 -20.18 2.49 -13.64
C ASP A 339 -19.75 3.10 -12.30
N ASP A 340 -20.45 2.79 -11.21
CA ASP A 340 -20.10 3.29 -9.88
C ASP A 340 -18.80 2.69 -9.37
N SER A 341 -18.57 1.38 -9.54
CA SER A 341 -17.28 0.76 -9.27
C SER A 341 -16.16 1.43 -10.05
N SER A 342 -16.37 1.75 -11.33
CA SER A 342 -15.37 2.44 -12.14
C SER A 342 -15.01 3.82 -11.57
N ARG A 343 -16.02 4.59 -11.13
CA ARG A 343 -15.77 5.89 -10.47
C ARG A 343 -15.06 5.74 -9.14
N MET A 344 -15.39 4.71 -8.35
CA MET A 344 -14.68 4.43 -7.09
C MET A 344 -13.21 4.10 -7.32
N LEU A 345 -12.88 3.37 -8.37
CA LEU A 345 -11.50 3.12 -8.76
C LEU A 345 -10.72 4.41 -9.04
N ASP A 346 -11.33 5.38 -9.72
CA ASP A 346 -10.71 6.70 -9.95
C ASP A 346 -10.46 7.46 -8.63
N ILE A 347 -11.42 7.41 -7.70
CA ILE A 347 -11.27 8.01 -6.36
C ILE A 347 -10.14 7.32 -5.59
N ILE A 348 -10.07 5.99 -5.60
CA ILE A 348 -9.02 5.22 -4.93
C ILE A 348 -7.65 5.60 -5.50
N ARG A 349 -7.50 5.61 -6.82
CA ARG A 349 -6.22 5.96 -7.45
C ARG A 349 -5.77 7.39 -7.14
N SER A 350 -6.68 8.35 -7.25
CA SER A 350 -6.39 9.75 -6.95
C SER A 350 -6.13 10.02 -5.47
N GLY A 351 -6.63 9.15 -4.60
CA GLY A 351 -6.45 9.21 -3.14
C GLY A 351 -5.15 8.57 -2.64
N PHE A 352 -4.26 8.11 -3.53
CA PHE A 352 -2.98 7.55 -3.08
C PHE A 352 -2.21 8.53 -2.22
N THR A 353 -1.73 8.07 -1.07
CA THR A 353 -0.89 8.82 -0.15
C THR A 353 0.19 7.92 0.44
N LEU A 354 1.21 8.54 0.99
CA LEU A 354 2.34 7.86 1.62
C LEU A 354 2.80 8.66 2.84
N ASP A 355 3.30 7.96 3.85
CA ASP A 355 3.98 8.55 5.00
C ASP A 355 5.41 7.98 5.07
N PHE A 356 6.41 8.85 5.29
CA PHE A 356 7.83 8.45 5.33
C PHE A 356 8.12 7.37 6.37
N ALA A 357 7.58 7.53 7.58
CA ALA A 357 7.81 6.56 8.65
C ALA A 357 7.08 5.23 8.38
N ALA A 358 5.93 5.26 7.68
CA ALA A 358 5.24 4.05 7.25
C ALA A 358 6.00 3.33 6.13
N GLU A 359 6.58 4.08 5.18
CA GLU A 359 7.39 3.51 4.10
C GLU A 359 8.62 2.78 4.62
N TYR A 360 9.36 3.45 5.47
CA TYR A 360 10.60 2.91 6.04
C TYR A 360 10.41 2.36 7.45
N ALA A 361 9.24 1.76 7.71
CA ALA A 361 8.89 1.24 9.04
C ALA A 361 9.95 0.31 9.61
N MET A 362 10.50 -0.59 8.78
CA MET A 362 11.54 -1.54 9.21
C MET A 362 12.85 -0.84 9.59
N GLN A 363 13.22 0.20 8.85
CA GLN A 363 14.50 0.92 9.03
C GLN A 363 14.42 1.94 10.17
N THR A 364 13.23 2.45 10.47
CA THR A 364 12.97 3.46 11.51
C THR A 364 12.55 2.86 12.85
N GLY A 365 13.06 1.66 13.19
CA GLY A 365 12.76 1.01 14.45
C GLY A 365 11.32 0.52 14.59
N GLN A 366 10.64 0.23 13.49
CA GLN A 366 9.24 -0.16 13.37
C GLN A 366 8.24 0.97 13.70
N SER A 367 8.66 2.22 13.59
CA SER A 367 7.81 3.37 13.89
C SER A 367 6.54 3.42 13.03
N GLY A 368 6.61 3.03 11.76
CA GLY A 368 5.47 2.95 10.86
C GLY A 368 4.44 1.88 11.25
N TYR A 369 4.83 0.92 12.06
CA TYR A 369 3.96 -0.14 12.57
C TYR A 369 3.41 0.15 13.98
N MET A 370 3.52 1.39 14.43
CA MET A 370 3.19 1.78 15.80
C MET A 370 1.74 1.42 16.18
N ILE A 371 0.77 1.66 15.30
CA ILE A 371 -0.66 1.40 15.58
C ILE A 371 -0.89 -0.09 15.83
N ARG A 372 -0.48 -0.96 14.91
CA ARG A 372 -0.68 -2.41 15.08
C ARG A 372 0.09 -2.98 16.27
N ASN A 373 1.31 -2.47 16.52
CA ASN A 373 2.12 -2.91 17.65
C ASN A 373 1.48 -2.49 18.99
N ALA A 374 0.90 -1.29 19.05
CA ALA A 374 0.16 -0.83 20.21
C ALA A 374 -1.08 -1.69 20.46
N LEU A 375 -1.89 -1.98 19.44
CA LEU A 375 -3.05 -2.87 19.50
C LEU A 375 -2.66 -4.27 20.01
N SER A 376 -1.63 -4.86 19.40
CA SER A 376 -1.16 -6.20 19.77
C SER A 376 -0.60 -6.27 21.21
N SER A 377 -0.15 -5.13 21.75
CA SER A 377 0.40 -5.08 23.13
C SER A 377 -0.66 -5.14 24.21
N GLY A 378 -1.92 -4.85 23.91
CA GLY A 378 -3.03 -4.70 24.87
C GLY A 378 -2.88 -3.52 25.83
N LYS A 379 -1.89 -2.63 25.63
CA LYS A 379 -1.66 -1.44 26.45
C LYS A 379 -2.50 -0.25 25.95
N SER A 380 -2.74 0.72 26.83
CA SER A 380 -3.25 2.02 26.38
C SER A 380 -2.22 2.69 25.43
N TYR A 381 -2.72 3.51 24.51
CA TYR A 381 -1.86 4.25 23.58
C TYR A 381 -0.72 4.99 24.29
N ALA A 382 -1.06 5.76 25.32
CA ALA A 382 -0.07 6.55 26.07
C ALA A 382 1.01 5.68 26.73
N SER A 383 0.64 4.55 27.32
CA SER A 383 1.59 3.62 27.95
C SER A 383 2.47 2.93 26.92
N PHE A 384 1.91 2.57 25.76
CA PHE A 384 2.66 1.97 24.68
C PHE A 384 3.66 2.97 24.09
N LEU A 385 3.20 4.18 23.77
CA LEU A 385 4.05 5.22 23.22
C LEU A 385 5.19 5.60 24.15
N ALA A 386 4.91 5.82 25.45
CA ALA A 386 5.93 6.14 26.44
C ALA A 386 7.03 5.05 26.55
N SER A 387 6.66 3.79 26.30
CA SER A 387 7.61 2.66 26.33
C SER A 387 8.48 2.55 25.07
N ASN A 388 8.07 3.12 23.93
CA ASN A 388 8.69 2.86 22.64
C ASN A 388 9.21 4.12 21.92
N ILE A 389 8.76 5.32 22.29
CA ILE A 389 9.06 6.57 21.58
C ILE A 389 10.58 6.79 21.37
N ASN A 390 11.37 6.59 22.41
CA ASN A 390 12.82 6.78 22.33
C ASN A 390 13.49 5.81 21.34
N ALA A 391 12.98 4.58 21.24
CA ALA A 391 13.49 3.59 20.28
C ALA A 391 13.11 3.97 18.83
N TYR A 392 11.90 4.47 18.63
CA TYR A 392 11.44 4.97 17.33
C TYR A 392 12.23 6.19 16.88
N GLU A 393 12.42 7.18 17.75
CA GLU A 393 13.22 8.38 17.47
C GLU A 393 14.67 8.03 17.16
N ALA A 394 15.30 7.14 17.95
CA ALA A 394 16.65 6.67 17.69
C ALA A 394 16.75 5.88 16.37
N GLY A 395 15.75 5.09 16.04
CA GLY A 395 15.68 4.37 14.75
C GLY A 395 15.59 5.33 13.58
N LEU A 396 14.72 6.34 13.66
CA LEU A 396 14.61 7.37 12.64
C LEU A 396 15.92 8.16 12.50
N GLU A 397 16.50 8.65 13.60
CA GLU A 397 17.78 9.39 13.58
C GLU A 397 18.90 8.56 12.92
N LYS A 398 19.00 7.28 13.29
CA LYS A 398 19.98 6.37 12.68
C LYS A 398 19.77 6.22 11.17
N PHE A 399 18.50 6.07 10.73
CA PHE A 399 18.17 5.91 9.32
C PHE A 399 18.47 7.19 8.53
N LEU A 400 18.14 8.36 9.07
CA LEU A 400 18.37 9.65 8.42
C LEU A 400 19.85 9.96 8.19
N LYS A 401 20.79 9.34 8.94
CA LYS A 401 22.23 9.47 8.68
C LYS A 401 22.66 8.94 7.32
N ALA A 402 21.87 8.06 6.70
CA ALA A 402 22.11 7.62 5.33
C ALA A 402 21.98 8.77 4.30
N TYR A 403 21.30 9.84 4.68
CA TYR A 403 21.06 11.00 3.85
C TYR A 403 22.00 12.19 4.15
N GLU A 404 22.95 12.03 5.05
CA GLU A 404 24.04 12.97 5.29
C GLU A 404 25.22 12.70 4.31
#